data_b720da18b583dab2f71bb128af58ee62
#
_entry.id   b720da18b583dab2f71bb128af58ee62
#
_cell.length_a   1.000
_cell.length_b   1.000
_cell.length_c   1.000
_cell.angle_alpha   90.00
_cell.angle_beta   90.00
_cell.angle_gamma   90.00
#
_symmetry.space_group_name_H-M   'P 1'
#
loop_
_entity.id
_entity.type
_entity.pdbx_description
1 polymer ?
#
loop_
_entity_poly.entity_id
_entity_poly.type
_entity_poly.pdbx_seq_one_letter_code
_entity_poly.pdbx_strand_id
1 'polypeptide(L)'
;EHKYNLAMGSGRPFRILNTSWWKQELPTDTEIEEARVNLESCDYKVDYVITHCASNTIQLKLEDIKRMHGRLHELYAQNILTDFFEELEGKLEYSMWYFGHYHEDMYVDTKHRLIYYDMVPVVWN
;
A
#
# COMPACT_ATOMS: atom_id res chain seq x y z
N GLU A 1 -16.90 2.40 -13.35
CA GLU A 1 -18.15 1.80 -13.85
C GLU A 1 -17.94 0.33 -14.25
N HIS A 2 -16.93 0.03 -15.07
CA HIS A 2 -16.63 -1.33 -15.51
C HIS A 2 -16.27 -2.28 -14.35
N LYS A 3 -15.45 -1.82 -13.39
CA LYS A 3 -15.12 -2.61 -12.18
C LYS A 3 -16.36 -2.88 -11.31
N TYR A 4 -17.24 -1.89 -11.21
CA TYR A 4 -18.49 -2.04 -10.47
C TYR A 4 -19.35 -3.15 -11.07
N ASN A 5 -19.55 -3.15 -12.39
CA ASN A 5 -20.36 -4.15 -13.07
C ASN A 5 -19.78 -5.57 -12.94
N LEU A 6 -18.45 -5.71 -13.01
CA LEU A 6 -17.78 -6.99 -12.81
C LEU A 6 -17.94 -7.51 -11.37
N ALA A 7 -17.81 -6.64 -10.38
CA ALA A 7 -17.97 -7.01 -8.98
C ALA A 7 -19.42 -7.43 -8.67
N MET A 8 -20.40 -6.71 -9.20
CA MET A 8 -21.82 -7.05 -9.07
C MET A 8 -22.13 -8.43 -9.65
N GLY A 9 -21.61 -8.74 -10.85
CA GLY A 9 -21.82 -10.03 -11.51
C GLY A 9 -21.11 -11.21 -10.85
N SER A 10 -20.03 -10.97 -10.09
CA SER A 10 -19.26 -12.00 -9.42
C SER A 10 -19.66 -12.26 -7.96
N GLY A 11 -20.56 -11.44 -7.39
CA GLY A 11 -20.92 -11.49 -5.97
C GLY A 11 -19.80 -11.14 -5.02
N ARG A 12 -18.70 -10.53 -5.49
CA ARG A 12 -17.55 -10.12 -4.67
C ARG A 12 -17.82 -8.79 -3.95
N PRO A 13 -17.21 -8.57 -2.78
CA PRO A 13 -17.24 -7.26 -2.13
C PRO A 13 -16.66 -6.19 -3.06
N PHE A 14 -17.28 -5.02 -3.08
CA PHE A 14 -16.81 -3.86 -3.82
C PHE A 14 -17.11 -2.59 -3.03
N ARG A 15 -16.40 -1.51 -3.37
CA ARG A 15 -16.58 -0.22 -2.72
C ARG A 15 -17.22 0.77 -3.70
N ILE A 16 -18.17 1.54 -3.20
CA ILE A 16 -18.91 2.54 -3.97
C ILE A 16 -18.49 3.93 -3.49
N LEU A 17 -18.15 4.81 -4.43
CA LEU A 17 -17.79 6.20 -4.15
C LEU A 17 -18.93 6.88 -3.35
N ASN A 18 -18.55 7.62 -2.30
CA ASN A 18 -19.44 8.31 -1.37
C ASN A 18 -20.45 7.41 -0.63
N THR A 19 -20.17 6.10 -0.56
CA THR A 19 -20.98 5.13 0.21
C THR A 19 -20.06 4.26 1.07
N SER A 20 -19.07 3.63 0.47
CA SER A 20 -18.06 2.81 1.16
C SER A 20 -16.63 3.23 0.84
N TRP A 21 -16.48 4.24 -0.01
CA TRP A 21 -15.19 4.85 -0.33
C TRP A 21 -15.40 6.35 -0.62
N TRP A 22 -14.54 7.19 -0.05
CA TRP A 22 -14.58 8.63 -0.23
C TRP A 22 -13.26 9.11 -0.82
N LYS A 23 -13.36 10.11 -1.71
CA LYS A 23 -12.19 10.74 -2.33
C LYS A 23 -11.24 11.32 -1.28
N GLN A 24 -11.76 11.72 -0.13
CA GLN A 24 -10.99 12.26 0.99
C GLN A 24 -10.09 11.21 1.68
N GLU A 25 -10.25 9.94 1.37
CA GLU A 25 -9.34 8.89 1.84
C GLU A 25 -7.97 8.97 1.17
N LEU A 26 -7.88 9.64 0.01
CA LEU A 26 -6.62 9.88 -0.68
C LEU A 26 -6.03 11.23 -0.27
N PRO A 27 -4.70 11.34 -0.17
CA PRO A 27 -4.06 12.61 0.13
C PRO A 27 -4.22 13.60 -1.02
N THR A 28 -4.17 14.88 -0.68
CA THR A 28 -4.10 15.97 -1.66
C THR A 28 -2.66 16.17 -2.13
N ASP A 29 -2.48 16.91 -3.24
CA ASP A 29 -1.15 17.28 -3.71
C ASP A 29 -0.37 18.08 -2.66
N THR A 30 -1.06 18.93 -1.89
CA THR A 30 -0.46 19.71 -0.81
C THR A 30 0.05 18.80 0.31
N GLU A 31 -0.71 17.80 0.70
CA GLU A 31 -0.31 16.83 1.73
C GLU A 31 0.89 15.98 1.28
N ILE A 32 0.93 15.59 0.00
CA ILE A 32 2.08 14.89 -0.59
C ILE A 32 3.32 15.77 -0.55
N GLU A 33 3.20 17.05 -0.92
CA GLU A 33 4.33 17.99 -0.90
C GLU A 33 4.82 18.26 0.53
N GLU A 34 3.92 18.37 1.49
CA GLU A 34 4.24 18.47 2.91
C GLU A 34 5.05 17.27 3.41
N ALA A 35 4.65 16.07 2.98
CA ALA A 35 5.38 14.85 3.28
C ALA A 35 6.80 14.86 2.70
N ARG A 36 6.97 15.36 1.47
CA ARG A 36 8.29 15.51 0.84
C ARG A 36 9.18 16.46 1.65
N VAL A 37 8.66 17.62 2.03
CA VAL A 37 9.39 18.60 2.83
C VAL A 37 9.83 18.00 4.17
N ASN A 38 8.96 17.27 4.84
CA ASN A 38 9.27 16.60 6.09
C ASN A 38 10.37 15.53 5.92
N LEU A 39 10.31 14.76 4.85
CA LEU A 39 11.33 13.74 4.56
C LEU A 39 12.67 14.37 4.17
N GLU A 40 12.67 15.48 3.44
CA GLU A 40 13.89 16.24 3.15
C GLU A 40 14.57 16.70 4.44
N SER A 41 13.81 17.10 5.44
CA SER A 41 14.35 17.57 6.71
C SER A 41 15.13 16.50 7.49
N CYS A 42 14.94 15.22 7.16
CA CYS A 42 15.72 14.10 7.72
C CYS A 42 16.57 13.39 6.65
N ASP A 43 16.88 14.06 5.55
CA ASP A 43 17.69 13.56 4.44
C ASP A 43 17.13 12.25 3.83
N TYR A 44 15.80 12.07 3.82
CA TYR A 44 15.14 10.84 3.36
C TYR A 44 15.66 9.57 4.07
N LYS A 45 16.01 9.68 5.36
CA LYS A 45 16.47 8.56 6.18
C LYS A 45 15.55 8.35 7.36
N VAL A 46 14.97 7.17 7.45
CA VAL A 46 14.13 6.74 8.56
C VAL A 46 14.46 5.30 8.91
N ASP A 47 14.17 4.88 10.12
CA ASP A 47 14.41 3.49 10.53
C ASP A 47 13.32 2.57 9.97
N TYR A 48 12.07 2.96 10.10
CA TYR A 48 10.91 2.17 9.72
C TYR A 48 9.87 3.03 8.99
N VAL A 49 9.19 2.43 8.03
CA VAL A 49 8.06 3.02 7.33
C VAL A 49 6.81 2.24 7.70
N ILE A 50 5.74 2.92 8.06
CA ILE A 50 4.45 2.31 8.38
C ILE A 50 3.38 3.05 7.59
N THR A 51 2.69 2.35 6.72
CA THR A 51 1.66 2.93 5.84
C THR A 51 0.42 2.05 5.78
N HIS A 52 -0.69 2.60 5.29
CA HIS A 52 -1.90 1.82 5.08
C HIS A 52 -1.74 0.83 3.93
N CYS A 53 -1.21 1.27 2.81
CA CYS A 53 -1.02 0.45 1.61
C CYS A 53 0.44 0.53 1.13
N ALA A 54 0.75 -0.16 0.04
CA ALA A 54 2.10 -0.29 -0.49
C ALA A 54 2.31 0.53 -1.77
N SER A 55 3.55 0.60 -2.23
CA SER A 55 3.94 1.18 -3.51
C SER A 55 3.39 0.36 -4.70
N ASN A 56 3.40 0.95 -5.89
CA ASN A 56 2.96 0.26 -7.11
C ASN A 56 3.73 -1.04 -7.35
N THR A 57 5.05 -1.01 -7.21
CA THR A 57 5.91 -2.20 -7.40
C THR A 57 5.57 -3.30 -6.40
N ILE A 58 5.37 -2.94 -5.14
CA ILE A 58 5.03 -3.92 -4.10
C ILE A 58 3.63 -4.50 -4.33
N GLN A 59 2.68 -3.69 -4.78
CA GLN A 59 1.36 -4.18 -5.18
C GLN A 59 1.46 -5.24 -6.30
N LEU A 60 2.29 -4.98 -7.31
CA LEU A 60 2.50 -5.95 -8.40
C LEU A 60 3.13 -7.25 -7.90
N LYS A 61 4.13 -7.17 -7.03
CA LYS A 61 4.74 -8.37 -6.41
C LYS A 61 3.70 -9.17 -5.62
N LEU A 62 2.86 -8.49 -4.86
CA LEU A 62 1.80 -9.13 -4.07
C LEU A 62 0.75 -9.80 -4.97
N GLU A 63 0.36 -9.15 -6.07
CA GLU A 63 -0.52 -9.74 -7.07
C GLU A 63 0.06 -11.02 -7.65
N ASP A 64 1.35 -11.02 -8.00
CA ASP A 64 2.04 -12.19 -8.54
C ASP A 64 2.09 -13.34 -7.52
N ILE A 65 2.42 -13.05 -6.26
CA ILE A 65 2.43 -14.06 -5.20
C ILE A 65 1.02 -14.66 -5.02
N LYS A 66 0.00 -13.83 -4.95
CA LYS A 66 -1.39 -14.28 -4.81
C LYS A 66 -1.84 -15.10 -6.02
N ARG A 67 -1.45 -14.70 -7.22
CA ARG A 67 -1.74 -15.42 -8.45
C ARG A 67 -1.12 -16.82 -8.44
N MET A 68 0.15 -16.93 -8.04
CA MET A 68 0.85 -18.21 -7.94
C MET A 68 0.18 -19.17 -6.95
N HIS A 69 -0.45 -18.65 -5.90
CA HIS A 69 -1.16 -19.45 -4.89
C HIS A 69 -2.67 -19.58 -5.15
N GLY A 70 -3.16 -19.12 -6.30
CA GLY A 70 -4.58 -19.18 -6.65
C GLY A 70 -5.49 -18.30 -5.80
N ARG A 71 -4.94 -17.26 -5.15
CA ARG A 71 -5.67 -16.39 -4.23
C ARG A 71 -5.91 -14.98 -4.77
N LEU A 72 -5.51 -14.69 -5.99
CA LEU A 72 -5.72 -13.37 -6.58
C LEU A 72 -7.17 -13.25 -7.07
N HIS A 73 -7.94 -12.37 -6.45
CA HIS A 73 -9.34 -12.12 -6.79
C HIS A 73 -9.57 -10.81 -7.53
N GLU A 74 -8.67 -9.85 -7.36
CA GLU A 74 -8.73 -8.55 -8.03
C GLU A 74 -7.34 -7.96 -8.19
N LEU A 75 -7.19 -7.05 -9.17
CA LEU A 75 -5.98 -6.26 -9.33
C LEU A 75 -6.08 -5.02 -8.46
N TYR A 76 -4.95 -4.62 -7.87
CA TYR A 76 -4.89 -3.45 -7.01
C TYR A 76 -4.78 -2.17 -7.83
N ALA A 77 -5.59 -1.17 -7.49
CA ALA A 77 -5.58 0.11 -8.19
C ALA A 77 -4.33 0.93 -7.80
N GLN A 78 -3.78 1.62 -8.78
CA GLN A 78 -2.78 2.65 -8.55
C GLN A 78 -3.48 3.99 -8.35
N ASN A 79 -2.93 4.83 -7.50
CA ASN A 79 -3.47 6.17 -7.20
C ASN A 79 -2.33 7.09 -6.77
N ILE A 80 -2.67 8.33 -6.44
CA ILE A 80 -1.68 9.34 -6.03
C ILE A 80 -0.84 8.89 -4.83
N LEU A 81 -1.41 8.14 -3.90
CA LEU A 81 -0.70 7.66 -2.71
C LEU A 81 0.28 6.53 -3.05
N THR A 82 -0.17 5.53 -3.81
CA THR A 82 0.69 4.42 -4.25
C THR A 82 1.80 4.91 -5.18
N ASP A 83 1.53 5.93 -6.00
CA ASP A 83 2.52 6.60 -6.86
C ASP A 83 3.57 7.33 -6.01
N PHE A 84 3.13 8.02 -4.96
CA PHE A 84 4.04 8.69 -4.02
C PHE A 84 4.93 7.65 -3.29
N PHE A 85 4.37 6.54 -2.85
CA PHE A 85 5.16 5.48 -2.24
C PHE A 85 6.18 4.88 -3.22
N GLU A 86 5.84 4.80 -4.50
CA GLU A 86 6.79 4.39 -5.54
C GLU A 86 7.96 5.37 -5.68
N GLU A 87 7.68 6.67 -5.60
CA GLU A 87 8.72 7.70 -5.55
C GLU A 87 9.64 7.48 -4.33
N LEU A 88 9.08 7.19 -3.16
CA LEU A 88 9.83 6.97 -1.94
C LEU A 88 10.69 5.71 -1.99
N GLU A 89 10.26 4.66 -2.68
CA GLU A 89 11.08 3.45 -2.87
C GLU A 89 12.42 3.76 -3.54
N GLY A 90 12.47 4.79 -4.39
CA GLY A 90 13.68 5.22 -5.07
C GLY A 90 14.57 6.21 -4.29
N LYS A 91 14.05 6.79 -3.21
CA LYS A 91 14.72 7.88 -2.48
C LYS A 91 14.99 7.57 -1.01
N LEU A 92 14.09 6.83 -0.38
CA LEU A 92 14.07 6.65 1.07
C LEU A 92 15.03 5.56 1.50
N GLU A 93 15.85 5.84 2.51
CA GLU A 93 16.68 4.87 3.18
C GLU A 93 15.96 4.40 4.44
N TYR A 94 15.69 3.09 4.54
CA TYR A 94 14.93 2.50 5.65
C TYR A 94 15.30 1.04 5.86
N SER A 95 15.01 0.50 7.05
CA SER A 95 15.24 -0.92 7.38
C SER A 95 14.08 -1.80 6.95
N MET A 96 12.85 -1.43 7.34
CA MET A 96 11.65 -2.20 7.05
C MET A 96 10.48 -1.26 6.73
N TRP A 97 9.64 -1.72 5.83
CA TRP A 97 8.37 -1.07 5.48
C TRP A 97 7.21 -2.00 5.84
N TYR A 98 6.38 -1.58 6.80
CA TYR A 98 5.19 -2.31 7.25
C TYR A 98 3.94 -1.68 6.65
N PHE A 99 3.02 -2.49 6.18
CA PHE A 99 1.75 -2.00 5.61
C PHE A 99 0.63 -3.01 5.81
N GLY A 100 -0.62 -2.57 5.69
CA GLY A 100 -1.82 -3.38 5.79
C GLY A 100 -2.61 -3.42 4.50
N HIS A 101 -3.93 -3.25 4.59
CA HIS A 101 -4.86 -3.10 3.49
C HIS A 101 -5.22 -4.38 2.70
N TYR A 102 -4.27 -5.25 2.41
CA TYR A 102 -4.47 -6.41 1.50
C TYR A 102 -4.93 -7.69 2.22
N HIS A 103 -5.18 -7.61 3.51
CA HIS A 103 -5.78 -8.65 4.35
C HIS A 103 -5.03 -9.99 4.35
N GLU A 104 -3.70 -9.94 4.43
CA GLU A 104 -2.84 -11.10 4.60
C GLU A 104 -1.65 -10.76 5.48
N ASP A 105 -1.02 -11.79 6.04
CA ASP A 105 0.20 -11.69 6.83
C ASP A 105 1.33 -12.37 6.07
N MET A 106 2.30 -11.60 5.57
CA MET A 106 3.42 -12.15 4.82
C MET A 106 4.57 -11.15 4.64
N TYR A 107 5.77 -11.66 4.45
CA TYR A 107 6.86 -10.88 3.87
C TYR A 107 6.71 -10.90 2.36
N VAL A 108 6.54 -9.74 1.75
CA VAL A 108 6.53 -9.62 0.28
C VAL A 108 7.94 -9.77 -0.26
N ASP A 109 8.90 -9.20 0.45
CA ASP A 109 10.33 -9.37 0.24
C ASP A 109 11.08 -9.14 1.56
N THR A 110 12.41 -8.99 1.52
CA THR A 110 13.24 -8.82 2.73
C THR A 110 13.02 -7.49 3.47
N LYS A 111 12.39 -6.52 2.84
CA LYS A 111 12.18 -5.17 3.41
C LYS A 111 10.71 -4.76 3.53
N HIS A 112 9.77 -5.56 3.05
CA HIS A 112 8.36 -5.24 3.02
C HIS A 112 7.52 -6.32 3.70
N ARG A 113 6.86 -5.94 4.79
CA ARG A 113 6.01 -6.84 5.58
C ARG A 113 4.56 -6.39 5.52
N LEU A 114 3.69 -7.25 4.99
CA LEU A 114 2.25 -7.10 5.02
C LEU A 114 1.71 -7.68 6.32
N ILE A 115 0.85 -6.93 7.01
CA ILE A 115 0.30 -7.29 8.32
C ILE A 115 -1.23 -7.20 8.28
N TYR A 116 -1.89 -8.22 8.83
CA TYR A 116 -3.34 -8.26 8.97
C TYR A 116 -3.77 -8.69 10.37
N TYR A 117 -3.50 -9.93 10.76
CA TYR A 117 -3.76 -10.45 12.11
C TYR A 117 -2.53 -10.47 13.00
N ASP A 118 -1.35 -10.54 12.42
CA ASP A 118 -0.09 -10.64 13.15
C ASP A 118 0.26 -9.37 13.91
N MET A 119 1.04 -9.57 14.96
CA MET A 119 1.77 -8.50 15.64
C MET A 119 3.26 -8.73 15.42
N VAL A 120 3.92 -7.75 14.85
CA VAL A 120 5.36 -7.83 14.55
C VAL A 120 6.08 -6.82 15.44
N PRO A 121 7.04 -7.28 16.29
CA PRO A 121 7.80 -6.35 17.11
C PRO A 121 8.75 -5.51 16.24
N VAL A 122 8.76 -4.20 16.51
CA VAL A 122 9.77 -3.30 15.96
C VAL A 122 10.94 -3.31 16.93
N VAL A 123 12.07 -3.87 16.51
CA VAL A 123 13.23 -4.05 17.38
C VAL A 123 14.24 -2.93 17.12
N TRP A 124 14.56 -2.18 18.17
CA TRP A 124 15.61 -1.18 18.18
C TRP A 124 16.95 -1.87 18.53
N ASN A 125 17.89 -1.80 17.62
CA ASN A 125 19.26 -2.26 17.89
C ASN A 125 20.20 -1.07 17.98
#